data_d108c4c53d72dc048b0662e9d1ab5eb7
#
_entry.id   d108c4c53d72dc048b0662e9d1ab5eb7
#
_cell.length_a   1.000
_cell.length_b   1.000
_cell.length_c   1.000
_cell.angle_alpha   90.00
_cell.angle_beta   90.00
_cell.angle_gamma   90.00
#
_symmetry.space_group_name_H-M   'P 1'
#
loop_
_entity.id
_entity.type
_entity.pdbx_description
1 polymer ?
#
loop_
_entity_poly.entity_id
_entity_poly.type
_entity_poly.pdbx_seq_one_letter_code
_entity_poly.pdbx_strand_id
1 'polypeptide(L)'
;MPHVGVMKEEISSLLKDVPEGYFIDATYGDGSHFEFIDSEKKFTTLGFDRDVDSVAGKKNNHNVVQLNFSKIYEYLEKNSFTPISGILYDLGVSSHQIDTPSRGFSYSINSDLDMRMNQQESLTAENILNSFSYKELKLVFQNYGEERYSSSIAKKIVDNRPIYKTKDLVKLIKDALPKQNPIYIDKSIRRIFQAIRIQVNDELDELRKSLTSIKDVISKNGVIVCISYHSLEDKIVKNFMNELTIGCTCDPSIAICVCNNVESFKFPNKKKYYPSNKEIETNSRAKSATLRYVIKL
;
A
#
# COMPACT_ATOMS: atom_id res chain seq x y z
N MET A 1 -2.88 21.42 8.77
CA MET A 1 -1.43 21.30 8.96
C MET A 1 -0.88 20.68 7.70
N PRO A 2 0.31 21.08 7.20
CA PRO A 2 0.92 20.39 6.07
C PRO A 2 1.11 18.91 6.41
N HIS A 3 0.81 18.04 5.48
CA HIS A 3 0.98 16.59 5.65
C HIS A 3 2.48 16.30 5.79
N VAL A 4 2.86 15.55 6.80
CA VAL A 4 4.24 15.11 7.02
C VAL A 4 4.32 13.63 6.62
N GLY A 5 5.18 13.28 5.68
CA GLY A 5 5.40 11.89 5.27
C GLY A 5 5.79 11.02 6.47
N VAL A 6 5.31 9.80 6.46
CA VAL A 6 5.49 8.84 7.57
C VAL A 6 6.92 8.30 7.58
N MET A 7 7.52 8.15 8.79
CA MET A 7 8.83 7.53 9.02
C MET A 7 10.00 8.18 8.25
N LYS A 8 9.98 9.51 8.12
CA LYS A 8 11.04 10.26 7.40
C LYS A 8 12.42 10.11 8.04
N GLU A 9 12.50 10.00 9.37
CA GLU A 9 13.80 9.84 10.07
C GLU A 9 14.44 8.50 9.71
N GLU A 10 13.66 7.42 9.67
CA GLU A 10 14.12 6.10 9.26
C GLU A 10 14.55 6.09 7.79
N ILE A 11 13.76 6.73 6.92
CA ILE A 11 14.07 6.85 5.49
C ILE A 11 15.35 7.67 5.30
N SER A 12 15.51 8.82 6.00
CA SER A 12 16.74 9.61 5.93
C SER A 12 17.98 8.79 6.29
N SER A 13 17.87 8.00 7.35
CA SER A 13 18.98 7.17 7.79
C SER A 13 19.40 6.14 6.75
N LEU A 14 18.44 5.49 6.09
CA LEU A 14 18.74 4.48 5.06
C LEU A 14 19.26 5.09 3.76
N LEU A 15 18.82 6.30 3.39
CA LEU A 15 19.24 6.95 2.14
C LEU A 15 20.71 7.35 2.13
N LYS A 16 21.36 7.52 3.30
CA LYS A 16 22.77 7.93 3.38
C LYS A 16 23.73 7.05 2.59
N ASP A 17 23.49 5.74 2.63
CA ASP A 17 24.34 4.72 2.01
C ASP A 17 23.87 4.28 0.61
N VAL A 18 22.75 4.84 0.13
CA VAL A 18 22.23 4.55 -1.22
C VAL A 18 23.02 5.33 -2.26
N PRO A 19 23.44 4.70 -3.38
CA PRO A 19 24.18 5.39 -4.45
C PRO A 19 23.33 6.48 -5.12
N GLU A 20 23.98 7.47 -5.71
CA GLU A 20 23.32 8.47 -6.55
C GLU A 20 22.62 7.85 -7.76
N GLY A 21 21.61 8.52 -8.30
CA GLY A 21 20.89 8.08 -9.51
C GLY A 21 19.38 8.32 -9.43
N TYR A 22 18.62 7.55 -10.20
CA TYR A 22 17.15 7.65 -10.16
C TYR A 22 16.60 7.02 -8.90
N PHE A 23 15.73 7.77 -8.21
CA PHE A 23 14.96 7.26 -7.06
C PHE A 23 13.46 7.41 -7.32
N ILE A 24 12.72 6.34 -7.09
CA ILE A 24 11.31 6.26 -7.43
C ILE A 24 10.44 6.42 -6.19
N ASP A 25 9.53 7.38 -6.20
CA ASP A 25 8.38 7.42 -5.30
C ASP A 25 7.19 6.77 -6.02
N ALA A 26 6.89 5.53 -5.67
CA ALA A 26 5.86 4.74 -6.34
C ALA A 26 4.43 5.10 -5.94
N THR A 27 4.27 5.94 -4.92
CA THR A 27 3.02 6.33 -4.27
C THR A 27 3.07 7.81 -3.90
N TYR A 28 3.15 8.67 -4.91
CA TYR A 28 3.42 10.10 -4.75
C TYR A 28 2.49 10.81 -3.76
N GLY A 29 1.19 10.52 -3.79
CA GLY A 29 0.20 11.10 -2.89
C GLY A 29 0.19 12.63 -2.91
N ASP A 30 0.61 13.25 -1.81
CA ASP A 30 0.78 14.70 -1.66
C ASP A 30 2.22 15.20 -1.92
N GLY A 31 3.12 14.27 -2.25
CA GLY A 31 4.52 14.55 -2.56
C GLY A 31 5.44 14.75 -1.37
N SER A 32 5.01 14.44 -0.15
CA SER A 32 5.83 14.71 1.03
C SER A 32 7.06 13.80 1.15
N HIS A 33 6.99 12.56 0.66
CA HIS A 33 8.17 11.69 0.52
C HIS A 33 9.03 12.09 -0.68
N PHE A 34 8.38 12.40 -1.81
CA PHE A 34 9.08 12.89 -2.99
C PHE A 34 9.99 14.08 -2.68
N GLU A 35 9.44 15.14 -2.06
CA GLU A 35 10.21 16.33 -1.69
C GLU A 35 11.37 16.02 -0.77
N PHE A 36 11.13 15.13 0.18
CA PHE A 36 12.14 14.72 1.13
C PHE A 36 13.29 13.98 0.43
N ILE A 37 13.01 13.04 -0.47
CA ILE A 37 14.00 12.30 -1.26
C ILE A 37 14.76 13.23 -2.20
N ASP A 38 14.02 14.11 -2.92
CA ASP A 38 14.59 15.07 -3.86
C ASP A 38 15.52 16.08 -3.19
N SER A 39 15.28 16.40 -1.90
CA SER A 39 16.14 17.29 -1.12
C SER A 39 17.55 16.75 -0.87
N GLU A 40 17.76 15.44 -0.98
CA GLU A 40 19.08 14.79 -0.86
C GLU A 40 20.01 15.11 -2.04
N LYS A 41 19.51 15.73 -3.11
CA LYS A 41 20.24 16.24 -4.29
C LYS A 41 21.13 15.25 -5.05
N LYS A 42 21.36 14.07 -4.52
CA LYS A 42 22.06 12.97 -5.18
C LYS A 42 21.11 12.09 -6.02
N PHE A 43 19.81 12.30 -5.86
CA PHE A 43 18.79 11.57 -6.59
C PHE A 43 18.13 12.45 -7.65
N THR A 44 17.83 11.83 -8.80
CA THR A 44 16.83 12.33 -9.74
C THR A 44 15.52 11.61 -9.41
N THR A 45 14.60 12.32 -8.74
CA THR A 45 13.38 11.71 -8.21
C THR A 45 12.28 11.66 -9.27
N LEU A 46 11.66 10.49 -9.42
CA LEU A 46 10.49 10.28 -10.26
C LEU A 46 9.33 9.81 -9.39
N GLY A 47 8.19 10.52 -9.48
CA GLY A 47 6.97 10.19 -8.75
C GLY A 47 5.96 9.47 -9.63
N PHE A 48 5.24 8.53 -9.05
CA PHE A 48 4.12 7.84 -9.69
C PHE A 48 2.92 7.80 -8.76
N ASP A 49 1.74 7.99 -9.31
CA ASP A 49 0.49 7.76 -8.60
C ASP A 49 -0.59 7.31 -9.59
N ARG A 50 -1.46 6.42 -9.16
CA ARG A 50 -2.62 6.03 -9.97
C ARG A 50 -3.76 7.06 -9.89
N ASP A 51 -3.78 7.88 -8.82
CA ASP A 51 -4.79 8.91 -8.59
C ASP A 51 -4.50 10.16 -9.41
N VAL A 52 -5.44 10.52 -10.30
CA VAL A 52 -5.35 11.72 -11.13
C VAL A 52 -5.28 12.99 -10.29
N ASP A 53 -5.95 13.04 -9.14
CA ASP A 53 -5.96 14.22 -8.27
C ASP A 53 -4.57 14.45 -7.65
N SER A 54 -3.87 13.39 -7.24
CA SER A 54 -2.49 13.46 -6.76
C SER A 54 -1.56 14.03 -7.82
N VAL A 55 -1.69 13.57 -9.07
CA VAL A 55 -0.85 14.03 -10.19
C VAL A 55 -1.20 15.46 -10.62
N ALA A 56 -2.48 15.81 -10.63
CA ALA A 56 -2.92 17.18 -10.96
C ALA A 56 -2.49 18.19 -9.89
N GLY A 57 -2.46 17.78 -8.62
CA GLY A 57 -2.03 18.60 -7.48
C GLY A 57 -0.51 18.69 -7.29
N LYS A 58 0.29 18.04 -8.14
CA LYS A 58 1.75 18.03 -8.01
C LYS A 58 2.36 19.43 -8.09
N LYS A 59 3.47 19.64 -7.40
CA LYS A 59 4.25 20.88 -7.54
C LYS A 59 4.88 20.98 -8.95
N ASN A 60 5.00 22.18 -9.49
CA ASN A 60 5.44 22.40 -10.88
C ASN A 60 6.82 21.82 -11.22
N ASN A 61 7.70 21.71 -10.23
CA ASN A 61 9.06 21.16 -10.40
C ASN A 61 9.14 19.64 -10.17
N HIS A 62 8.03 18.97 -9.80
CA HIS A 62 8.04 17.52 -9.57
C HIS A 62 7.77 16.77 -10.87
N ASN A 63 8.63 15.82 -11.19
CA ASN A 63 8.43 14.89 -12.29
C ASN A 63 7.53 13.73 -11.82
N VAL A 64 6.23 13.83 -12.06
CA VAL A 64 5.22 12.87 -11.62
C VAL A 64 4.38 12.39 -12.78
N VAL A 65 4.19 11.09 -12.87
CA VAL A 65 3.44 10.40 -13.92
C VAL A 65 2.23 9.71 -13.32
N GLN A 66 1.06 9.87 -13.96
CA GLN A 66 -0.13 9.09 -13.60
C GLN A 66 0.05 7.65 -14.08
N LEU A 67 0.32 6.75 -13.14
CA LEU A 67 0.56 5.35 -13.45
C LEU A 67 0.33 4.49 -12.19
N ASN A 68 -0.24 3.29 -12.37
CA ASN A 68 -0.25 2.30 -11.31
C ASN A 68 1.18 1.75 -11.09
N PHE A 69 1.59 1.58 -9.85
CA PHE A 69 2.94 1.13 -9.51
C PHE A 69 3.30 -0.24 -10.11
N SER A 70 2.34 -1.10 -10.43
CA SER A 70 2.59 -2.37 -11.14
C SER A 70 3.13 -2.19 -12.56
N LYS A 71 3.01 -0.99 -13.14
CA LYS A 71 3.48 -0.63 -14.48
C LYS A 71 4.76 0.21 -14.48
N ILE A 72 5.30 0.52 -13.31
CA ILE A 72 6.52 1.35 -13.19
C ILE A 72 7.70 0.70 -13.91
N TYR A 73 7.91 -0.60 -13.74
CA TYR A 73 9.00 -1.32 -14.41
C TYR A 73 8.99 -1.10 -15.94
N GLU A 74 7.84 -1.35 -16.58
CA GLU A 74 7.68 -1.16 -18.03
C GLU A 74 7.96 0.29 -18.47
N TYR A 75 7.52 1.26 -17.65
CA TYR A 75 7.75 2.67 -17.90
C TYR A 75 9.23 3.03 -17.79
N LEU A 76 9.93 2.57 -16.77
CA LEU A 76 11.36 2.83 -16.57
C LEU A 76 12.20 2.26 -17.70
N GLU A 77 11.96 1.02 -18.12
CA GLU A 77 12.66 0.40 -19.26
C GLU A 77 12.44 1.17 -20.55
N LYS A 78 11.18 1.47 -20.88
CA LYS A 78 10.83 2.19 -22.11
C LYS A 78 11.49 3.56 -22.21
N ASN A 79 11.72 4.23 -21.09
CA ASN A 79 12.28 5.58 -21.04
C ASN A 79 13.78 5.59 -20.66
N SER A 80 14.43 4.45 -20.57
CA SER A 80 15.85 4.31 -20.22
C SER A 80 16.21 4.91 -18.86
N PHE A 81 15.33 4.78 -17.87
CA PHE A 81 15.56 5.23 -16.48
C PHE A 81 16.14 4.11 -15.59
N THR A 82 16.69 3.07 -16.18
CA THR A 82 17.32 1.95 -15.46
C THR A 82 18.85 1.99 -15.61
N PRO A 83 19.60 1.49 -14.62
CA PRO A 83 19.15 1.01 -13.31
C PRO A 83 18.76 2.15 -12.36
N ILE A 84 17.96 1.83 -11.32
CA ILE A 84 17.54 2.79 -10.30
C ILE A 84 18.25 2.57 -8.98
N SER A 85 18.52 3.65 -8.25
CA SER A 85 19.14 3.62 -6.93
C SER A 85 18.18 3.18 -5.82
N GLY A 86 16.89 3.39 -6.01
CA GLY A 86 15.91 2.91 -5.05
C GLY A 86 14.47 3.19 -5.45
N ILE A 87 13.58 2.54 -4.72
CA ILE A 87 12.14 2.74 -4.84
C ILE A 87 11.48 2.71 -3.46
N LEU A 88 10.58 3.65 -3.24
CA LEU A 88 9.75 3.75 -2.05
C LEU A 88 8.28 3.45 -2.42
N TYR A 89 7.65 2.58 -1.64
CA TYR A 89 6.22 2.35 -1.60
C TYR A 89 5.68 2.80 -0.25
N ASP A 90 4.92 3.89 -0.19
CA ASP A 90 4.09 4.26 0.96
C ASP A 90 2.66 3.78 0.70
N LEU A 91 2.35 2.54 1.16
CA LEU A 91 1.12 1.85 0.79
C LEU A 91 -0.11 2.44 1.48
N GLY A 92 -1.28 2.10 0.95
CA GLY A 92 -2.57 2.53 1.50
C GLY A 92 -3.16 3.75 0.81
N VAL A 93 -3.82 4.61 1.56
CA VAL A 93 -4.60 5.76 1.05
C VAL A 93 -3.97 7.08 1.43
N SER A 94 -3.99 8.04 0.51
CA SER A 94 -3.52 9.40 0.78
C SER A 94 -4.47 10.15 1.72
N SER A 95 -3.94 11.17 2.39
CA SER A 95 -4.76 12.05 3.22
C SER A 95 -5.87 12.72 2.43
N HIS A 96 -5.57 13.15 1.20
CA HIS A 96 -6.55 13.74 0.30
C HIS A 96 -7.74 12.81 0.03
N GLN A 97 -7.47 11.52 -0.22
CA GLN A 97 -8.53 10.52 -0.44
C GLN A 97 -9.43 10.33 0.79
N ILE A 98 -8.86 10.32 2.00
CA ILE A 98 -9.65 10.17 3.24
C ILE A 98 -10.44 11.45 3.55
N ASP A 99 -9.83 12.62 3.36
CA ASP A 99 -10.36 13.92 3.78
C ASP A 99 -11.36 14.50 2.74
N THR A 100 -11.40 13.93 1.51
CA THR A 100 -12.36 14.31 0.46
C THR A 100 -13.63 13.43 0.54
N PRO A 101 -14.77 13.97 0.98
CA PRO A 101 -15.98 13.19 1.22
C PRO A 101 -16.46 12.42 -0.02
N SER A 102 -16.43 13.05 -1.21
CA SER A 102 -16.89 12.46 -2.47
C SER A 102 -16.13 11.20 -2.89
N ARG A 103 -14.94 10.95 -2.33
CA ARG A 103 -14.13 9.77 -2.63
C ARG A 103 -14.59 8.50 -1.88
N GLY A 104 -15.41 8.61 -0.84
CA GLY A 104 -16.03 7.48 -0.15
C GLY A 104 -15.11 6.62 0.74
N PHE A 105 -13.87 7.01 0.99
CA PHE A 105 -12.93 6.24 1.82
C PHE A 105 -13.22 6.33 3.32
N SER A 106 -13.87 7.42 3.77
CA SER A 106 -14.12 7.64 5.19
C SER A 106 -15.48 7.07 5.64
N TYR A 107 -15.47 6.23 6.65
CA TYR A 107 -16.71 5.75 7.31
C TYR A 107 -17.31 6.77 8.30
N SER A 108 -16.59 7.82 8.63
CA SER A 108 -17.07 8.87 9.57
C SER A 108 -17.96 9.90 8.88
N ILE A 109 -17.81 10.10 7.59
CA ILE A 109 -18.53 11.08 6.78
C ILE A 109 -19.58 10.34 5.94
N ASN A 110 -20.77 10.96 5.78
CA ASN A 110 -21.79 10.39 4.90
C ASN A 110 -21.51 10.80 3.46
N SER A 111 -21.15 9.83 2.62
CA SER A 111 -20.75 10.05 1.24
C SER A 111 -21.17 8.87 0.35
N ASP A 112 -21.02 9.02 -0.96
CA ASP A 112 -21.21 7.92 -1.91
C ASP A 112 -20.16 6.83 -1.69
N LEU A 113 -20.50 5.60 -2.08
CA LEU A 113 -19.63 4.43 -1.94
C LEU A 113 -18.76 4.26 -3.20
N ASP A 114 -17.79 5.17 -3.39
CA ASP A 114 -16.87 5.13 -4.52
C ASP A 114 -15.64 4.26 -4.21
N MET A 115 -14.73 4.71 -3.38
CA MET A 115 -13.46 4.08 -2.96
C MET A 115 -12.45 3.80 -4.09
N ARG A 116 -12.64 4.31 -5.32
CA ARG A 116 -11.64 4.19 -6.38
C ARG A 116 -10.47 5.13 -6.11
N MET A 117 -9.25 4.63 -6.16
CA MET A 117 -8.05 5.46 -6.19
C MET A 117 -7.90 6.12 -7.56
N ASN A 118 -8.04 5.37 -8.65
CA ASN A 118 -8.16 5.89 -10.00
C ASN A 118 -9.63 6.03 -10.39
N GLN A 119 -10.16 7.25 -10.44
CA GLN A 119 -11.56 7.51 -10.77
C GLN A 119 -11.95 7.19 -12.22
N GLN A 120 -10.97 6.90 -13.09
CA GLN A 120 -11.23 6.44 -14.47
C GLN A 120 -11.60 4.97 -14.55
N GLU A 121 -11.38 4.18 -13.49
CA GLU A 121 -11.79 2.78 -13.40
C GLU A 121 -13.30 2.67 -13.16
N SER A 122 -13.91 1.57 -13.59
CA SER A 122 -15.37 1.41 -13.55
C SER A 122 -15.89 0.81 -12.25
N LEU A 123 -15.09 -0.02 -11.55
CA LEU A 123 -15.52 -0.74 -10.37
C LEU A 123 -15.51 0.15 -9.13
N THR A 124 -16.67 0.41 -8.54
CA THR A 124 -16.84 1.19 -7.30
C THR A 124 -17.18 0.30 -6.11
N ALA A 125 -17.09 0.84 -4.90
CA ALA A 125 -17.58 0.17 -3.69
C ALA A 125 -19.10 -0.09 -3.77
N GLU A 126 -19.86 0.83 -4.36
CA GLU A 126 -21.28 0.66 -4.62
C GLU A 126 -21.55 -0.56 -5.51
N ASN A 127 -20.80 -0.72 -6.61
CA ASN A 127 -20.94 -1.87 -7.49
C ASN A 127 -20.69 -3.18 -6.73
N ILE A 128 -19.60 -3.26 -5.95
CA ILE A 128 -19.29 -4.46 -5.16
C ILE A 128 -20.43 -4.80 -4.20
N LEU A 129 -20.89 -3.82 -3.43
CA LEU A 129 -21.91 -4.04 -2.42
C LEU A 129 -23.27 -4.43 -3.02
N ASN A 130 -23.61 -3.89 -4.20
CA ASN A 130 -24.93 -4.12 -4.81
C ASN A 130 -24.98 -5.28 -5.80
N SER A 131 -23.84 -5.66 -6.43
CA SER A 131 -23.82 -6.71 -7.46
C SER A 131 -23.20 -8.03 -7.04
N PHE A 132 -22.20 -8.03 -6.14
CA PHE A 132 -21.54 -9.27 -5.72
C PHE A 132 -22.51 -10.19 -4.98
N SER A 133 -22.41 -11.50 -5.23
CA SER A 133 -23.18 -12.51 -4.50
C SER A 133 -22.78 -12.53 -3.00
N TYR A 134 -23.64 -13.15 -2.18
CA TYR A 134 -23.32 -13.40 -0.78
C TYR A 134 -21.97 -14.10 -0.58
N LYS A 135 -21.65 -15.08 -1.43
CA LYS A 135 -20.39 -15.84 -1.33
C LYS A 135 -19.18 -14.95 -1.63
N GLU A 136 -19.26 -14.11 -2.66
CA GLU A 136 -18.20 -13.18 -3.04
C GLU A 136 -17.98 -12.14 -1.95
N LEU A 137 -19.03 -11.49 -1.44
CA LEU A 137 -18.90 -10.53 -0.34
C LEU A 137 -18.29 -11.16 0.92
N LYS A 138 -18.75 -12.36 1.28
CA LYS A 138 -18.18 -13.11 2.41
C LYS A 138 -16.68 -13.33 2.23
N LEU A 139 -16.25 -13.76 1.04
CA LEU A 139 -14.82 -13.99 0.74
C LEU A 139 -14.01 -12.68 0.79
N VAL A 140 -14.52 -11.59 0.22
CA VAL A 140 -13.90 -10.26 0.30
C VAL A 140 -13.67 -9.86 1.76
N PHE A 141 -14.71 -9.95 2.60
CA PHE A 141 -14.62 -9.55 4.01
C PHE A 141 -13.72 -10.49 4.84
N GLN A 142 -13.69 -11.76 4.49
CA GLN A 142 -12.84 -12.75 5.14
C GLN A 142 -11.37 -12.58 4.75
N ASN A 143 -11.08 -12.47 3.44
CA ASN A 143 -9.72 -12.48 2.93
C ASN A 143 -9.03 -11.12 3.05
N TYR A 144 -9.75 -10.02 2.83
CA TYR A 144 -9.19 -8.67 2.83
C TYR A 144 -9.50 -7.86 4.10
N GLY A 145 -10.53 -8.26 4.84
CA GLY A 145 -10.88 -7.66 6.13
C GLY A 145 -10.42 -8.46 7.33
N GLU A 146 -10.05 -9.74 7.15
CA GLU A 146 -9.81 -10.68 8.25
C GLU A 146 -10.99 -10.65 9.27
N GLU A 147 -12.24 -10.46 8.76
CA GLU A 147 -13.42 -10.22 9.59
C GLU A 147 -14.09 -11.54 9.99
N ARG A 148 -14.16 -11.76 11.29
CA ARG A 148 -14.76 -12.97 11.87
C ARG A 148 -16.25 -13.12 11.55
N TYR A 149 -16.98 -12.01 11.51
CA TYR A 149 -18.42 -11.97 11.22
C TYR A 149 -18.73 -11.71 9.75
N SER A 150 -17.80 -12.03 8.85
CA SER A 150 -17.93 -11.85 7.40
C SER A 150 -19.24 -12.42 6.84
N SER A 151 -19.68 -13.61 7.32
CA SER A 151 -20.94 -14.24 6.90
C SER A 151 -22.17 -13.43 7.28
N SER A 152 -22.26 -12.98 8.55
CA SER A 152 -23.39 -12.20 9.05
C SER A 152 -23.49 -10.85 8.37
N ILE A 153 -22.33 -10.19 8.19
CA ILE A 153 -22.26 -8.88 7.53
C ILE A 153 -22.63 -8.99 6.06
N ALA A 154 -22.07 -9.97 5.33
CA ALA A 154 -22.40 -10.20 3.91
C ALA A 154 -23.91 -10.50 3.71
N LYS A 155 -24.50 -11.35 4.59
CA LYS A 155 -25.93 -11.62 4.55
C LYS A 155 -26.74 -10.36 4.79
N LYS A 156 -26.41 -9.58 5.83
CA LYS A 156 -27.12 -8.33 6.15
C LYS A 156 -27.08 -7.33 5.01
N ILE A 157 -25.95 -7.22 4.31
CA ILE A 157 -25.79 -6.37 3.13
C ILE A 157 -26.70 -6.83 2.00
N VAL A 158 -26.67 -8.13 1.63
CA VAL A 158 -27.46 -8.67 0.53
C VAL A 158 -28.97 -8.50 0.78
N ASP A 159 -29.41 -8.75 2.01
CA ASP A 159 -30.83 -8.66 2.41
C ASP A 159 -31.36 -7.20 2.44
N ASN A 160 -30.49 -6.19 2.40
CA ASN A 160 -30.87 -4.77 2.53
C ASN A 160 -30.41 -3.91 1.34
N ARG A 161 -30.15 -4.49 0.19
CA ARG A 161 -29.85 -3.76 -1.05
C ARG A 161 -31.06 -2.99 -1.57
N PRO A 162 -30.85 -1.86 -2.26
CA PRO A 162 -29.59 -1.26 -2.64
C PRO A 162 -28.98 -0.37 -1.54
N ILE A 163 -27.63 -0.28 -1.54
CA ILE A 163 -26.84 0.53 -0.59
C ILE A 163 -26.05 1.56 -1.36
N TYR A 164 -26.22 2.85 -1.03
CA TYR A 164 -25.60 3.95 -1.77
C TYR A 164 -24.63 4.80 -0.94
N LYS A 165 -24.81 4.84 0.39
CA LYS A 165 -24.07 5.73 1.25
C LYS A 165 -23.24 5.00 2.31
N THR A 166 -22.11 5.59 2.66
CA THR A 166 -21.19 5.06 3.67
C THR A 166 -21.87 4.85 5.03
N LYS A 167 -22.76 5.77 5.45
CA LYS A 167 -23.50 5.61 6.71
C LYS A 167 -24.48 4.45 6.71
N ASP A 168 -25.09 4.14 5.57
CA ASP A 168 -25.99 2.99 5.46
C ASP A 168 -25.18 1.69 5.63
N LEU A 169 -24.03 1.60 4.98
CA LEU A 169 -23.11 0.48 5.17
C LEU A 169 -22.67 0.34 6.62
N VAL A 170 -22.27 1.44 7.27
CA VAL A 170 -21.88 1.45 8.70
C VAL A 170 -23.01 0.93 9.58
N LYS A 171 -24.25 1.36 9.33
CA LYS A 171 -25.44 0.87 10.06
C LYS A 171 -25.63 -0.63 9.90
N LEU A 172 -25.58 -1.14 8.66
CA LEU A 172 -25.73 -2.57 8.37
C LEU A 172 -24.63 -3.41 9.03
N ILE A 173 -23.38 -2.93 9.05
CA ILE A 173 -22.29 -3.61 9.77
C ILE A 173 -22.61 -3.69 11.25
N LYS A 174 -23.01 -2.58 11.88
CA LYS A 174 -23.37 -2.55 13.31
C LYS A 174 -24.52 -3.50 13.63
N ASP A 175 -25.56 -3.53 12.79
CA ASP A 175 -26.75 -4.37 12.96
C ASP A 175 -26.45 -5.88 12.74
N ALA A 176 -25.42 -6.21 11.97
CA ALA A 176 -25.01 -7.58 11.71
C ALA A 176 -24.13 -8.18 12.83
N LEU A 177 -23.54 -7.33 13.67
CA LEU A 177 -22.66 -7.77 14.75
C LEU A 177 -23.49 -8.11 16.02
N PRO A 178 -23.14 -9.16 16.77
CA PRO A 178 -23.73 -9.39 18.07
C PRO A 178 -23.40 -8.20 18.99
N LYS A 179 -24.17 -8.01 20.06
CA LYS A 179 -23.90 -6.96 21.07
C LYS A 179 -22.46 -7.09 21.56
N GLN A 180 -21.60 -6.19 21.07
CA GLN A 180 -20.15 -6.19 21.31
C GLN A 180 -19.72 -4.87 21.95
N ASN A 181 -18.52 -4.89 22.50
CA ASN A 181 -17.85 -3.66 22.92
C ASN A 181 -17.72 -2.68 21.73
N PRO A 182 -18.02 -1.38 21.91
CA PRO A 182 -17.90 -0.36 20.86
C PRO A 182 -16.57 -0.35 20.11
N ILE A 183 -15.46 -0.63 20.81
CA ILE A 183 -14.12 -0.75 20.19
C ILE A 183 -14.08 -1.89 19.18
N TYR A 184 -14.75 -3.01 19.43
CA TYR A 184 -14.81 -4.12 18.49
C TYR A 184 -15.61 -3.76 17.24
N ILE A 185 -16.75 -3.09 17.43
CA ILE A 185 -17.61 -2.62 16.34
C ILE A 185 -16.83 -1.67 15.43
N ASP A 186 -16.11 -0.70 15.99
CA ASP A 186 -15.29 0.24 15.21
C ASP A 186 -14.19 -0.50 14.41
N LYS A 187 -13.52 -1.48 15.03
CA LYS A 187 -12.55 -2.33 14.32
C LYS A 187 -13.17 -3.11 13.16
N SER A 188 -14.38 -3.66 13.34
CA SER A 188 -15.08 -4.36 12.25
C SER A 188 -15.45 -3.42 11.11
N ILE A 189 -15.93 -2.21 11.40
CA ILE A 189 -16.21 -1.19 10.37
C ILE A 189 -14.95 -0.90 9.56
N ARG A 190 -13.81 -0.64 10.22
CA ARG A 190 -12.52 -0.37 9.55
C ARG A 190 -12.10 -1.54 8.66
N ARG A 191 -12.22 -2.78 9.13
CA ARG A 191 -11.87 -3.98 8.36
C ARG A 191 -12.74 -4.16 7.12
N ILE A 192 -14.05 -3.90 7.23
CA ILE A 192 -14.96 -4.00 6.08
C ILE A 192 -14.66 -2.91 5.05
N PHE A 193 -14.44 -1.65 5.48
CA PHE A 193 -14.04 -0.58 4.58
C PHE A 193 -12.70 -0.88 3.91
N GLN A 194 -11.70 -1.37 4.66
CA GLN A 194 -10.43 -1.85 4.11
C GLN A 194 -10.63 -2.96 3.07
N ALA A 195 -11.47 -3.96 3.37
CA ALA A 195 -11.72 -5.09 2.48
C ALA A 195 -12.33 -4.66 1.14
N ILE A 196 -13.32 -3.75 1.20
CA ILE A 196 -13.96 -3.19 0.00
C ILE A 196 -12.94 -2.37 -0.79
N ARG A 197 -12.15 -1.52 -0.14
CA ARG A 197 -11.10 -0.69 -0.76
C ARG A 197 -10.08 -1.55 -1.51
N ILE A 198 -9.57 -2.60 -0.85
CA ILE A 198 -8.63 -3.54 -1.46
C ILE A 198 -9.25 -4.19 -2.71
N GLN A 199 -10.51 -4.61 -2.63
CA GLN A 199 -11.22 -5.23 -3.75
C GLN A 199 -11.47 -4.26 -4.90
N VAL A 200 -11.87 -3.01 -4.62
CA VAL A 200 -12.09 -1.96 -5.64
C VAL A 200 -10.81 -1.68 -6.41
N ASN A 201 -9.68 -1.62 -5.71
CA ASN A 201 -8.42 -1.14 -6.26
C ASN A 201 -7.42 -2.24 -6.61
N ASP A 202 -7.74 -3.50 -6.42
CA ASP A 202 -6.84 -4.66 -6.63
C ASP A 202 -5.47 -4.50 -5.94
N GLU A 203 -5.45 -3.86 -4.75
CA GLU A 203 -4.24 -3.35 -4.11
C GLU A 203 -3.16 -4.41 -3.89
N LEU A 204 -3.57 -5.61 -3.44
CA LEU A 204 -2.62 -6.66 -3.07
C LEU A 204 -1.98 -7.35 -4.29
N ASP A 205 -2.74 -7.55 -5.37
CA ASP A 205 -2.22 -8.17 -6.58
C ASP A 205 -1.35 -7.19 -7.38
N GLU A 206 -1.73 -5.93 -7.44
CA GLU A 206 -0.90 -4.88 -8.03
C GLU A 206 0.43 -4.73 -7.27
N LEU A 207 0.42 -4.81 -5.92
CA LEU A 207 1.64 -4.80 -5.11
C LEU A 207 2.55 -6.00 -5.44
N ARG A 208 2.00 -7.21 -5.54
CA ARG A 208 2.79 -8.42 -5.90
C ARG A 208 3.44 -8.27 -7.27
N LYS A 209 2.67 -7.81 -8.28
CA LYS A 209 3.18 -7.58 -9.64
C LYS A 209 4.34 -6.58 -9.63
N SER A 210 4.15 -5.44 -8.95
CA SER A 210 5.16 -4.39 -8.88
C SER A 210 6.45 -4.87 -8.22
N LEU A 211 6.36 -5.48 -7.04
CA LEU A 211 7.52 -5.97 -6.30
C LEU A 211 8.30 -7.02 -7.11
N THR A 212 7.58 -7.92 -7.80
CA THR A 212 8.21 -8.97 -8.61
C THR A 212 9.00 -8.40 -9.79
N SER A 213 8.48 -7.37 -10.46
CA SER A 213 9.12 -6.78 -11.63
C SER A 213 10.27 -5.83 -11.30
N ILE A 214 10.14 -5.04 -10.22
CA ILE A 214 11.09 -3.94 -9.95
C ILE A 214 12.46 -4.42 -9.44
N LYS A 215 12.55 -5.60 -8.83
CA LYS A 215 13.78 -6.12 -8.20
C LYS A 215 14.98 -6.18 -9.14
N ASP A 216 14.72 -6.39 -10.43
CA ASP A 216 15.77 -6.65 -11.43
C ASP A 216 16.45 -5.37 -11.91
N VAL A 217 15.79 -4.21 -11.77
CA VAL A 217 16.33 -2.89 -12.19
C VAL A 217 16.97 -2.09 -11.06
N ILE A 218 16.98 -2.62 -9.84
CA ILE A 218 17.69 -2.00 -8.72
C ILE A 218 19.19 -2.12 -8.91
N SER A 219 19.93 -1.02 -8.82
CA SER A 219 21.40 -0.98 -8.88
C SER A 219 22.04 -1.63 -7.66
N LYS A 220 23.31 -2.00 -7.78
CA LYS A 220 24.09 -2.47 -6.63
C LYS A 220 24.09 -1.44 -5.50
N ASN A 221 23.87 -1.87 -4.26
CA ASN A 221 23.65 -1.06 -3.06
C ASN A 221 22.38 -0.19 -3.11
N GLY A 222 21.56 -0.31 -4.15
CA GLY A 222 20.23 0.30 -4.20
C GLY A 222 19.25 -0.38 -3.27
N VAL A 223 18.08 0.24 -3.04
CA VAL A 223 17.13 -0.17 -2.02
C VAL A 223 15.70 -0.34 -2.54
N ILE A 224 14.98 -1.31 -1.98
CA ILE A 224 13.52 -1.40 -2.07
C ILE A 224 12.95 -1.13 -0.69
N VAL A 225 12.17 -0.05 -0.54
CA VAL A 225 11.59 0.41 0.72
C VAL A 225 10.07 0.32 0.64
N CYS A 226 9.44 -0.27 1.66
CA CYS A 226 7.99 -0.38 1.74
C CYS A 226 7.51 0.03 3.13
N ILE A 227 6.51 0.92 3.18
CA ILE A 227 5.73 1.24 4.36
C ILE A 227 4.35 0.61 4.18
N SER A 228 3.94 -0.25 5.09
CA SER A 228 2.66 -0.93 5.10
C SER A 228 1.84 -0.54 6.32
N TYR A 229 0.51 -0.52 6.20
CA TYR A 229 -0.40 -0.08 7.24
C TYR A 229 -1.34 -1.19 7.76
N HIS A 230 -1.36 -2.35 7.13
CA HIS A 230 -2.11 -3.51 7.58
C HIS A 230 -1.38 -4.83 7.32
N SER A 231 -1.83 -5.89 8.02
CA SER A 231 -1.23 -7.22 8.04
C SER A 231 -1.03 -7.85 6.65
N LEU A 232 -1.97 -7.63 5.73
CA LEU A 232 -1.93 -8.25 4.40
C LEU A 232 -0.84 -7.64 3.52
N GLU A 233 -0.69 -6.31 3.54
CA GLU A 233 0.44 -5.63 2.87
C GLU A 233 1.77 -6.10 3.46
N ASP A 234 1.91 -6.01 4.80
CA ASP A 234 3.14 -6.40 5.50
C ASP A 234 3.54 -7.85 5.23
N LYS A 235 2.55 -8.76 5.10
CA LYS A 235 2.79 -10.17 4.77
C LYS A 235 3.37 -10.33 3.36
N ILE A 236 2.83 -9.61 2.36
CA ILE A 236 3.34 -9.64 0.98
C ILE A 236 4.77 -9.12 0.93
N VAL A 237 5.00 -7.93 1.49
CA VAL A 237 6.33 -7.29 1.54
C VAL A 237 7.34 -8.17 2.26
N LYS A 238 6.98 -8.69 3.43
CA LYS A 238 7.85 -9.58 4.22
C LYS A 238 8.23 -10.85 3.44
N ASN A 239 7.26 -11.51 2.81
CA ASN A 239 7.52 -12.74 2.06
C ASN A 239 8.43 -12.46 0.87
N PHE A 240 8.11 -11.43 0.08
CA PHE A 240 8.94 -10.99 -1.04
C PHE A 240 10.38 -10.69 -0.62
N MET A 241 10.59 -9.88 0.41
CA MET A 241 11.92 -9.54 0.89
C MET A 241 12.68 -10.74 1.45
N ASN A 242 12.00 -11.67 2.13
CA ASN A 242 12.62 -12.91 2.58
C ASN A 242 13.09 -13.76 1.38
N GLU A 243 12.29 -13.91 0.33
CA GLU A 243 12.67 -14.65 -0.87
C GLU A 243 13.93 -14.08 -1.52
N LEU A 244 14.08 -12.76 -1.58
CA LEU A 244 15.26 -12.09 -2.14
C LEU A 244 16.55 -12.27 -1.30
N THR A 245 16.38 -12.53 -0.01
CA THR A 245 17.49 -12.64 0.96
C THR A 245 17.82 -14.07 1.35
N ILE A 246 17.18 -15.06 0.71
CA ILE A 246 17.48 -16.47 0.91
C ILE A 246 18.42 -16.91 -0.23
N GLY A 247 19.56 -17.44 0.14
CA GLY A 247 20.50 -18.10 -0.78
C GLY A 247 20.06 -19.53 -1.12
N CYS A 248 21.00 -20.41 -1.31
CA CYS A 248 20.74 -21.80 -1.62
C CYS A 248 19.76 -22.46 -0.62
N THR A 249 18.71 -23.10 -1.14
CA THR A 249 17.69 -23.83 -0.36
C THR A 249 17.78 -25.34 -0.49
N CYS A 250 18.85 -25.87 -1.09
CA CYS A 250 19.12 -27.29 -1.22
C CYS A 250 19.35 -27.91 0.18
N ASP A 251 19.05 -29.21 0.28
CA ASP A 251 19.45 -29.99 1.46
C ASP A 251 20.99 -29.93 1.63
N PRO A 252 21.52 -29.69 2.84
CA PRO A 252 22.97 -29.62 3.09
C PRO A 252 23.76 -30.86 2.67
N SER A 253 23.11 -32.02 2.51
CA SER A 253 23.72 -33.26 2.01
C SER A 253 23.98 -33.27 0.51
N ILE A 254 23.39 -32.35 -0.26
CA ILE A 254 23.55 -32.25 -1.70
C ILE A 254 24.85 -31.52 -2.03
N ALA A 255 25.81 -32.23 -2.64
CA ALA A 255 27.15 -31.70 -2.94
C ALA A 255 27.17 -30.58 -3.99
N ILE A 256 26.17 -30.55 -4.89
CA ILE A 256 26.08 -29.56 -5.99
C ILE A 256 24.72 -28.90 -5.90
N CYS A 257 24.69 -27.57 -5.81
CA CYS A 257 23.45 -26.80 -5.77
C CYS A 257 22.61 -27.04 -7.05
N VAL A 258 21.35 -27.45 -6.86
CA VAL A 258 20.37 -27.67 -7.93
C VAL A 258 19.22 -26.67 -7.92
N CYS A 259 19.09 -25.83 -6.86
CA CYS A 259 17.99 -24.85 -6.76
C CYS A 259 18.26 -23.57 -7.55
N ASN A 260 19.52 -23.30 -7.95
CA ASN A 260 19.95 -22.06 -8.61
C ASN A 260 19.54 -20.76 -7.87
N ASN A 261 19.21 -20.87 -6.58
CA ASN A 261 18.77 -19.71 -5.79
C ASN A 261 19.99 -18.97 -5.25
N VAL A 262 20.09 -17.68 -5.57
CA VAL A 262 21.20 -16.82 -5.17
C VAL A 262 20.62 -15.66 -4.38
N GLU A 263 21.21 -15.40 -3.21
CA GLU A 263 20.90 -14.19 -2.45
C GLU A 263 21.22 -12.96 -3.30
N SER A 264 20.19 -12.18 -3.62
CA SER A 264 20.30 -11.00 -4.47
C SER A 264 20.18 -9.69 -3.70
N PHE A 265 19.64 -9.75 -2.47
CA PHE A 265 19.51 -8.63 -1.56
C PHE A 265 19.88 -9.09 -0.15
N LYS A 266 20.17 -8.12 0.71
CA LYS A 266 20.35 -8.36 2.14
C LYS A 266 19.43 -7.47 2.97
N PHE A 267 19.03 -7.95 4.13
CA PHE A 267 18.42 -7.11 5.14
C PHE A 267 19.45 -6.19 5.78
N PRO A 268 19.05 -4.98 6.23
CA PRO A 268 19.84 -4.22 7.18
C PRO A 268 19.87 -4.94 8.56
N ASN A 269 20.44 -4.29 9.58
CA ASN A 269 20.51 -4.88 10.93
C ASN A 269 19.14 -5.27 11.52
N LYS A 270 18.06 -4.61 11.11
CA LYS A 270 16.69 -4.91 11.53
C LYS A 270 15.83 -5.22 10.31
N LYS A 271 14.94 -6.24 10.44
CA LYS A 271 14.01 -6.63 9.37
C LYS A 271 12.74 -5.77 9.30
N LYS A 272 12.48 -4.93 10.30
CA LYS A 272 11.33 -4.03 10.36
C LYS A 272 11.58 -2.87 11.32
N TYR A 273 10.97 -1.75 11.01
CA TYR A 273 11.01 -0.52 11.78
C TYR A 273 9.59 -0.04 12.05
N TYR A 274 9.40 0.68 13.14
CA TYR A 274 8.12 1.27 13.55
C TYR A 274 8.32 2.77 13.79
N PRO A 275 7.28 3.59 13.61
CA PRO A 275 7.35 5.01 13.90
C PRO A 275 7.64 5.26 15.38
N SER A 276 8.33 6.34 15.68
CA SER A 276 8.61 6.78 17.06
C SER A 276 7.31 7.22 17.76
N ASN A 277 7.30 7.14 19.10
CA ASN A 277 6.15 7.66 19.88
C ASN A 277 5.90 9.14 19.58
N LYS A 278 6.95 9.93 19.40
CA LYS A 278 6.87 11.36 19.05
C LYS A 278 6.16 11.56 17.69
N GLU A 279 6.48 10.72 16.71
CA GLU A 279 5.79 10.77 15.41
C GLU A 279 4.32 10.39 15.53
N ILE A 280 3.97 9.35 16.31
CA ILE A 280 2.59 8.92 16.52
C ILE A 280 1.75 10.02 17.20
N GLU A 281 2.34 10.78 18.12
CA GLU A 281 1.68 11.90 18.79
C GLU A 281 1.37 13.05 17.83
N THR A 282 2.27 13.33 16.88
CA THR A 282 2.10 14.42 15.90
C THR A 282 1.35 13.97 14.64
N ASN A 283 1.46 12.69 14.27
CA ASN A 283 0.81 12.07 13.11
C ASN A 283 0.17 10.75 13.49
N SER A 284 -1.08 10.77 13.92
CA SER A 284 -1.82 9.56 14.34
C SER A 284 -1.98 8.52 13.22
N ARG A 285 -1.83 8.89 11.94
CA ARG A 285 -1.87 7.99 10.79
C ARG A 285 -0.65 7.08 10.74
N ALA A 286 0.49 7.52 11.29
CA ALA A 286 1.69 6.70 11.40
C ALA A 286 1.55 5.49 12.35
N LYS A 287 0.56 5.49 13.24
CA LYS A 287 0.41 4.48 14.31
C LYS A 287 0.44 3.02 13.85
N SER A 288 -0.07 2.74 12.67
CA SER A 288 -0.10 1.38 12.09
C SER A 288 1.02 1.12 11.09
N ALA A 289 1.88 2.11 10.83
CA ALA A 289 2.95 1.99 9.86
C ALA A 289 4.00 0.95 10.29
N THR A 290 4.46 0.18 9.33
CA THR A 290 5.60 -0.74 9.46
C THR A 290 6.49 -0.56 8.24
N LEU A 291 7.73 -0.10 8.43
CA LEU A 291 8.70 0.05 7.36
C LEU A 291 9.59 -1.19 7.28
N ARG A 292 9.78 -1.69 6.07
CA ARG A 292 10.77 -2.70 5.72
C ARG A 292 11.57 -2.25 4.52
N TYR A 293 12.85 -2.62 4.47
CA TYR A 293 13.67 -2.45 3.28
C TYR A 293 14.73 -3.53 3.13
N VAL A 294 15.18 -3.70 1.89
CA VAL A 294 16.29 -4.56 1.51
C VAL A 294 17.26 -3.81 0.61
N ILE A 295 18.52 -4.21 0.64
CA ILE A 295 19.63 -3.59 -0.07
C ILE A 295 20.15 -4.58 -1.10
N LYS A 296 20.30 -4.17 -2.37
CA LYS A 296 20.86 -5.01 -3.46
C LYS A 296 22.34 -5.32 -3.22
N LEU A 297 22.73 -6.57 -3.39
CA LEU A 297 24.13 -7.05 -3.26
C LEU A 297 24.99 -6.74 -4.46
#